data_e1ebba874e4f06a514f9d36b8220cc3c
#
_entry.id   e1ebba874e4f06a514f9d36b8220cc3c
#
_cell.length_a   1.000
_cell.length_b   1.000
_cell.length_c   1.000
_cell.angle_alpha   90.00
_cell.angle_beta   90.00
_cell.angle_gamma   90.00
#
_symmetry.space_group_name_H-M   'P 1'
#
loop_
_entity.id
_entity.type
_entity.pdbx_description
1 polymer ?
#
loop_
_entity_poly.entity_id
_entity_poly.type
_entity_poly.pdbx_seq_one_letter_code
_entity_poly.pdbx_strand_id
1 'polypeptide(L)'
;MLRDITIGQHFPGNSLVHRFDPRLKLVLTVAYIVLLFAASNPLGLTLSILFLGGMYKVAKIPVKMIGKSLKPILPIVLFTAVLNLFFVSGEGDPLVHFWFLTIYAEGVRYAVLMAVRVMALIAGTSLLTYTTSPIVLTDAIEQLLKPLGKLHFPVHELAMMMSIALRFIPTLIEETDKIMNAQKARGAQLDTGKMIDRVKALVPVLIPLFISAFRRADELAMAMECRCYRGGTGRTRLKVLHCEKQDYIDLAVCIACFAVILASRLVFPNY
;
A
#
# COMPACT_ATOMS: atom_id res chain seq x y z
N MET A 1 -2.04 13.30 19.04
CA MET A 1 -1.56 13.27 17.64
C MET A 1 -1.04 11.91 17.20
N LEU A 2 -0.42 11.08 18.05
CA LEU A 2 0.06 9.74 17.64
C LEU A 2 -1.03 8.65 17.63
N ARG A 3 -2.19 8.89 18.26
CA ARG A 3 -3.32 7.94 18.32
C ARG A 3 -4.05 7.72 16.98
N ASP A 4 -3.85 8.61 16.03
CA ASP A 4 -4.49 8.51 14.70
C ASP A 4 -3.66 7.71 13.69
N ILE A 5 -2.48 7.20 14.10
CA ILE A 5 -1.68 6.27 13.30
C ILE A 5 -2.31 4.88 13.48
N THR A 6 -3.40 4.64 12.78
CA THR A 6 -3.93 3.28 12.61
C THR A 6 -2.91 2.50 11.79
N ILE A 7 -2.14 1.65 12.48
CA ILE A 7 -1.17 0.75 11.86
C ILE A 7 -1.93 -0.22 10.98
N GLY A 8 -1.88 0.05 9.66
CA GLY A 8 -2.64 -0.64 8.66
C GLY A 8 -4.12 -0.21 8.67
N GLN A 9 -4.58 0.42 7.60
CA GLN A 9 -5.99 0.78 7.41
C GLN A 9 -6.84 -0.47 7.10
N HIS A 10 -6.51 -1.62 7.74
CA HIS A 10 -7.26 -2.85 7.56
C HIS A 10 -8.68 -2.69 8.09
N PHE A 11 -9.66 -2.92 7.21
CA PHE A 11 -11.06 -2.94 7.56
C PHE A 11 -11.50 -4.39 7.83
N PRO A 12 -11.82 -4.75 9.09
CA PRO A 12 -12.22 -6.12 9.40
C PRO A 12 -13.56 -6.44 8.71
N GLY A 13 -13.56 -7.47 7.88
CA GLY A 13 -14.72 -7.91 7.13
C GLY A 13 -14.65 -9.41 6.79
N ASN A 14 -15.81 -10.00 6.50
CA ASN A 14 -15.96 -11.43 6.15
C ASN A 14 -16.42 -11.62 4.70
N SER A 15 -16.02 -10.75 3.77
CA SER A 15 -16.35 -10.91 2.36
C SER A 15 -15.45 -11.93 1.67
N LEU A 16 -15.84 -12.38 0.47
CA LEU A 16 -15.03 -13.26 -0.38
C LEU A 16 -13.62 -12.69 -0.56
N VAL A 17 -13.51 -11.39 -0.85
CA VAL A 17 -12.22 -10.71 -1.03
C VAL A 17 -11.38 -10.74 0.25
N HIS A 18 -11.96 -10.68 1.45
CA HIS A 18 -11.20 -10.78 2.70
C HIS A 18 -10.64 -12.18 2.95
N ARG A 19 -11.38 -13.22 2.59
CA ARG A 19 -10.99 -14.63 2.79
C ARG A 19 -9.99 -15.12 1.74
N PHE A 20 -9.96 -14.48 0.58
CA PHE A 20 -9.08 -14.84 -0.53
C PHE A 20 -7.60 -14.92 -0.11
N ASP A 21 -6.84 -15.91 -0.62
CA ASP A 21 -5.44 -16.12 -0.25
C ASP A 21 -4.59 -14.85 -0.45
N PRO A 22 -3.92 -14.35 0.59
CA PRO A 22 -3.14 -13.10 0.55
C PRO A 22 -2.02 -13.10 -0.49
N ARG A 23 -1.46 -14.27 -0.83
CA ARG A 23 -0.43 -14.42 -1.88
C ARG A 23 -0.99 -14.09 -3.25
N LEU A 24 -2.16 -14.66 -3.55
CA LEU A 24 -2.85 -14.43 -4.81
C LEU A 24 -3.35 -12.99 -4.91
N LYS A 25 -3.85 -12.40 -3.81
CA LYS A 25 -4.22 -10.96 -3.77
C LYS A 25 -3.05 -10.06 -4.15
N LEU A 26 -1.87 -10.32 -3.57
CA LEU A 26 -0.69 -9.51 -3.85
C LEU A 26 -0.30 -9.62 -5.32
N VAL A 27 -0.24 -10.83 -5.87
CA VAL A 27 0.06 -11.07 -7.29
C VAL A 27 -0.98 -10.41 -8.19
N LEU A 28 -2.28 -10.56 -7.88
CA LEU A 28 -3.35 -9.92 -8.66
C LEU A 28 -3.31 -8.40 -8.57
N THR A 29 -2.93 -7.83 -7.42
CA THR A 29 -2.78 -6.38 -7.30
C THR A 29 -1.64 -5.87 -8.17
N VAL A 30 -0.50 -6.56 -8.19
CA VAL A 30 0.62 -6.23 -9.08
C VAL A 30 0.20 -6.39 -10.56
N ALA A 31 -0.48 -7.49 -10.88
CA ALA A 31 -1.01 -7.72 -12.23
C ALA A 31 -2.01 -6.63 -12.65
N TYR A 32 -2.87 -6.16 -11.74
CA TYR A 32 -3.79 -5.05 -11.98
C TYR A 32 -3.04 -3.73 -12.26
N ILE A 33 -1.97 -3.44 -11.52
CA ILE A 33 -1.12 -2.27 -11.77
C ILE A 33 -0.55 -2.34 -13.19
N VAL A 34 0.05 -3.47 -13.57
CA VAL A 34 0.61 -3.68 -14.91
C VAL A 34 -0.49 -3.56 -15.98
N LEU A 35 -1.67 -4.12 -15.73
CA LEU A 35 -2.82 -4.02 -16.61
C LEU A 35 -3.26 -2.57 -16.86
N LEU A 36 -3.31 -1.73 -15.83
CA LEU A 36 -3.66 -0.31 -15.95
C LEU A 36 -2.69 0.46 -16.84
N PHE A 37 -1.41 0.12 -16.80
CA PHE A 37 -0.42 0.71 -17.71
C PHE A 37 -0.50 0.11 -19.12
N ALA A 38 -0.82 -1.16 -19.25
CA ALA A 38 -1.02 -1.82 -20.54
C ALA A 38 -2.30 -1.36 -21.25
N ALA A 39 -3.33 -0.96 -20.51
CA ALA A 39 -4.59 -0.43 -21.03
C ALA A 39 -4.39 1.02 -21.50
N SER A 40 -3.93 1.19 -22.74
CA SER A 40 -3.71 2.50 -23.37
C SER A 40 -5.03 3.15 -23.79
N ASN A 41 -6.08 2.38 -24.02
CA ASN A 41 -7.37 2.81 -24.53
C ASN A 41 -8.34 3.28 -23.43
N PRO A 42 -9.19 4.28 -23.68
CA PRO A 42 -10.22 4.73 -22.74
C PRO A 42 -11.21 3.60 -22.36
N LEU A 43 -11.52 2.69 -23.29
CA LEU A 43 -12.36 1.52 -23.02
C LEU A 43 -11.70 0.54 -22.03
N GLY A 44 -10.42 0.22 -22.20
CA GLY A 44 -9.70 -0.62 -21.26
C GLY A 44 -9.63 0.00 -19.86
N LEU A 45 -9.45 1.32 -19.78
CA LEU A 45 -9.45 2.05 -18.52
C LEU A 45 -10.83 2.02 -17.85
N THR A 46 -11.92 2.24 -18.59
CA THR A 46 -13.29 2.17 -18.04
C THR A 46 -13.63 0.76 -17.55
N LEU A 47 -13.27 -0.28 -18.29
CA LEU A 47 -13.43 -1.68 -17.85
C LEU A 47 -12.63 -1.98 -16.59
N SER A 48 -11.41 -1.46 -16.47
CA SER A 48 -10.57 -1.63 -15.27
C SER A 48 -11.20 -0.96 -14.05
N ILE A 49 -11.83 0.21 -14.22
CA ILE A 49 -12.54 0.91 -13.15
C ILE A 49 -13.82 0.16 -12.75
N LEU A 50 -14.57 -0.36 -13.72
CA LEU A 50 -15.76 -1.17 -13.46
C LEU A 50 -15.40 -2.46 -12.69
N PHE A 51 -14.32 -3.15 -13.08
CA PHE A 51 -13.78 -4.28 -12.36
C PHE A 51 -13.44 -3.91 -10.91
N LEU A 52 -12.70 -2.81 -10.72
CA LEU A 52 -12.32 -2.33 -9.39
C LEU A 52 -13.55 -1.99 -8.54
N GLY A 53 -14.54 -1.29 -9.12
CA GLY A 53 -15.81 -0.98 -8.46
C GLY A 53 -16.58 -2.24 -8.04
N GLY A 54 -16.59 -3.26 -8.89
CA GLY A 54 -17.15 -4.58 -8.59
C GLY A 54 -16.42 -5.23 -7.40
N MET A 55 -15.09 -5.20 -7.39
CA MET A 55 -14.28 -5.74 -6.29
C MET A 55 -14.55 -5.01 -4.96
N TYR A 56 -14.70 -3.68 -4.96
CA TYR A 56 -15.07 -2.91 -3.78
C TYR A 56 -16.47 -3.27 -3.27
N LYS A 57 -17.43 -3.48 -4.17
CA LYS A 57 -18.80 -3.90 -3.83
C LYS A 57 -18.80 -5.30 -3.19
N VAL A 58 -18.05 -6.25 -3.77
CA VAL A 58 -17.89 -7.61 -3.21
C VAL A 58 -17.16 -7.57 -1.87
N ALA A 59 -16.14 -6.71 -1.73
CA ALA A 59 -15.41 -6.49 -0.49
C ALA A 59 -16.27 -5.82 0.61
N LYS A 60 -17.46 -5.29 0.28
CA LYS A 60 -18.36 -4.55 1.19
C LYS A 60 -17.66 -3.37 1.88
N ILE A 61 -16.74 -2.72 1.20
CA ILE A 61 -16.02 -1.56 1.70
C ILE A 61 -16.85 -0.30 1.41
N PRO A 62 -17.13 0.55 2.41
CA PRO A 62 -17.90 1.78 2.18
C PRO A 62 -17.14 2.76 1.27
N VAL A 63 -17.85 3.35 0.32
CA VAL A 63 -17.30 4.32 -0.66
C VAL A 63 -16.59 5.50 0.02
N LYS A 64 -16.99 5.84 1.23
CA LYS A 64 -16.35 6.88 2.04
C LYS A 64 -14.86 6.59 2.32
N MET A 65 -14.48 5.32 2.43
CA MET A 65 -13.07 4.94 2.61
C MET A 65 -12.25 5.15 1.33
N ILE A 66 -12.84 4.88 0.16
CA ILE A 66 -12.20 5.17 -1.13
C ILE A 66 -11.90 6.67 -1.23
N GLY A 67 -12.89 7.52 -0.94
CA GLY A 67 -12.71 8.96 -0.92
C GLY A 67 -11.63 9.43 0.08
N LYS A 68 -11.52 8.77 1.24
CA LYS A 68 -10.49 9.07 2.23
C LYS A 68 -9.08 8.73 1.72
N SER A 69 -8.92 7.65 0.93
CA SER A 69 -7.64 7.30 0.30
C SER A 69 -7.27 8.22 -0.84
N LEU A 70 -8.24 8.69 -1.63
CA LEU A 70 -8.00 9.55 -2.79
C LEU A 70 -7.74 11.01 -2.39
N LYS A 71 -8.37 11.49 -1.30
CA LYS A 71 -8.26 12.90 -0.87
C LYS A 71 -6.83 13.44 -0.74
N PRO A 72 -5.86 12.76 -0.07
CA PRO A 72 -4.51 13.27 0.09
C PRO A 72 -3.73 13.33 -1.22
N ILE A 73 -4.17 12.64 -2.26
CA ILE A 73 -3.48 12.52 -3.54
C ILE A 73 -4.07 13.44 -4.60
N LEU A 74 -5.27 13.99 -4.35
CA LEU A 74 -5.90 14.97 -5.24
C LEU A 74 -4.96 16.13 -5.65
N PRO A 75 -4.15 16.73 -4.77
CA PRO A 75 -3.21 17.78 -5.17
C PRO A 75 -2.18 17.32 -6.21
N ILE A 76 -1.68 16.09 -6.06
CA ILE A 76 -0.69 15.51 -6.99
C ILE A 76 -1.37 15.18 -8.32
N VAL A 77 -2.57 14.62 -8.29
CA VAL A 77 -3.37 14.33 -9.50
C VAL A 77 -3.70 15.62 -10.24
N LEU A 78 -4.09 16.67 -9.52
CA LEU A 78 -4.36 17.98 -10.13
C LEU A 78 -3.08 18.57 -10.75
N PHE A 79 -1.97 18.50 -10.05
CA PHE A 79 -0.69 19.00 -10.54
C PHE A 79 -0.24 18.26 -11.81
N THR A 80 -0.31 16.93 -11.83
CA THR A 80 0.02 16.14 -13.02
C THR A 80 -0.95 16.37 -14.16
N ALA A 81 -2.25 16.56 -13.89
CA ALA A 81 -3.24 16.92 -14.92
C ALA A 81 -2.92 18.28 -15.55
N VAL A 82 -2.58 19.28 -14.74
CA VAL A 82 -2.17 20.61 -15.21
C VAL A 82 -0.89 20.51 -16.06
N LEU A 83 0.11 19.74 -15.63
CA LEU A 83 1.32 19.53 -16.43
C LEU A 83 1.01 18.90 -17.78
N ASN A 84 0.21 17.82 -17.80
CA ASN A 84 -0.17 17.18 -19.06
C ASN A 84 -0.95 18.10 -19.98
N LEU A 85 -1.81 18.97 -19.42
CA LEU A 85 -2.60 19.94 -20.19
C LEU A 85 -1.71 20.93 -20.95
N PHE A 86 -0.59 21.34 -20.35
CA PHE A 86 0.29 22.39 -20.92
C PHE A 86 1.49 21.84 -21.68
N PHE A 87 2.01 20.68 -21.28
CA PHE A 87 3.25 20.12 -21.86
C PHE A 87 2.99 19.10 -22.98
N VAL A 88 1.77 18.57 -23.09
CA VAL A 88 1.45 17.64 -24.19
C VAL A 88 1.01 18.45 -25.41
N SER A 89 1.88 18.50 -26.40
CA SER A 89 1.59 19.09 -27.72
C SER A 89 0.86 18.05 -28.57
N GLY A 90 -0.27 18.40 -29.16
CA GLY A 90 -1.00 17.55 -30.11
C GLY A 90 -0.75 17.99 -31.55
N GLU A 91 -0.95 17.05 -32.51
CA GLU A 91 -0.99 17.34 -33.94
C GLU A 91 -2.40 17.84 -34.31
N GLY A 92 -2.63 19.15 -34.19
CA GLY A 92 -3.94 19.74 -34.56
C GLY A 92 -4.06 21.21 -34.19
N ASP A 93 -5.21 21.83 -34.59
CA ASP A 93 -5.49 23.22 -34.24
C ASP A 93 -5.67 23.34 -32.71
N PRO A 94 -5.02 24.34 -32.06
CA PRO A 94 -5.13 24.54 -30.63
C PRO A 94 -6.54 25.00 -30.27
N LEU A 95 -7.16 24.33 -29.26
CA LEU A 95 -8.50 24.70 -28.77
C LEU A 95 -8.52 26.10 -28.14
N VAL A 96 -7.44 26.50 -27.50
CA VAL A 96 -7.27 27.83 -26.89
C VAL A 96 -5.83 28.27 -27.08
N HIS A 97 -5.64 29.44 -27.70
CA HIS A 97 -4.34 30.10 -27.83
C HIS A 97 -4.36 31.37 -26.96
N PHE A 98 -3.66 31.30 -25.81
CA PHE A 98 -3.55 32.45 -24.94
C PHE A 98 -2.07 32.73 -24.64
N TRP A 99 -1.49 33.67 -25.34
CA TRP A 99 -0.12 34.16 -25.30
C TRP A 99 0.97 33.08 -25.18
N PHE A 100 1.26 32.52 -23.97
CA PHE A 100 2.20 31.41 -23.76
C PHE A 100 1.56 30.03 -23.60
N LEU A 101 0.25 29.93 -23.56
CA LEU A 101 -0.48 28.72 -23.23
C LEU A 101 -1.29 28.26 -24.46
N THR A 102 -0.83 27.17 -25.04
CA THR A 102 -1.59 26.48 -26.10
C THR A 102 -2.16 25.17 -25.54
N ILE A 103 -3.48 25.09 -25.50
CA ILE A 103 -4.19 23.89 -25.05
C ILE A 103 -4.64 23.12 -26.27
N TYR A 104 -4.14 21.88 -26.40
CA TYR A 104 -4.53 20.95 -27.44
C TYR A 104 -5.62 20.00 -26.92
N ALA A 105 -6.52 19.53 -27.81
CA ALA A 105 -7.54 18.55 -27.46
C ALA A 105 -6.94 17.24 -26.93
N GLU A 106 -5.79 16.85 -27.49
CA GLU A 106 -5.03 15.69 -27.02
C GLU A 106 -4.48 15.88 -25.61
N GLY A 107 -3.98 17.08 -25.29
CA GLY A 107 -3.51 17.40 -23.94
C GLY A 107 -4.60 17.24 -22.87
N VAL A 108 -5.84 17.68 -23.18
CA VAL A 108 -7.01 17.50 -22.30
C VAL A 108 -7.32 16.00 -22.14
N ARG A 109 -7.33 15.26 -23.24
CA ARG A 109 -7.59 13.80 -23.22
C ARG A 109 -6.55 13.08 -22.37
N TYR A 110 -5.25 13.35 -22.58
CA TYR A 110 -4.17 12.74 -21.79
C TYR A 110 -4.24 13.15 -20.32
N ALA A 111 -4.52 14.40 -20.01
CA ALA A 111 -4.67 14.87 -18.64
C ALA A 111 -5.77 14.10 -17.89
N VAL A 112 -6.94 13.94 -18.51
CA VAL A 112 -8.05 13.18 -17.92
C VAL A 112 -7.73 11.69 -17.79
N LEU A 113 -7.18 11.07 -18.83
CA LEU A 113 -6.82 9.64 -18.79
C LEU A 113 -5.77 9.35 -17.72
N MET A 114 -4.75 10.20 -17.60
CA MET A 114 -3.70 10.05 -16.57
C MET A 114 -4.25 10.29 -15.17
N ALA A 115 -5.07 11.31 -14.97
CA ALA A 115 -5.72 11.57 -13.68
C ALA A 115 -6.56 10.37 -13.22
N VAL A 116 -7.38 9.83 -14.12
CA VAL A 116 -8.22 8.66 -13.84
C VAL A 116 -7.37 7.42 -13.59
N ARG A 117 -6.28 7.21 -14.36
CA ARG A 117 -5.35 6.09 -14.17
C ARG A 117 -4.69 6.14 -12.79
N VAL A 118 -4.18 7.29 -12.37
CA VAL A 118 -3.54 7.45 -11.05
C VAL A 118 -4.56 7.20 -9.94
N MET A 119 -5.79 7.70 -10.06
CA MET A 119 -6.85 7.42 -9.09
C MET A 119 -7.19 5.92 -9.02
N ALA A 120 -7.26 5.23 -10.17
CA ALA A 120 -7.52 3.79 -10.23
C ALA A 120 -6.38 2.96 -9.62
N LEU A 121 -5.12 3.35 -9.84
CA LEU A 121 -3.95 2.72 -9.20
C LEU A 121 -4.03 2.79 -7.69
N ILE A 122 -4.31 3.96 -7.16
CA ILE A 122 -4.38 4.17 -5.71
C ILE A 122 -5.57 3.44 -5.11
N ALA A 123 -6.71 3.47 -5.75
CA ALA A 123 -7.87 2.71 -5.31
C ALA A 123 -7.58 1.19 -5.36
N GLY A 124 -6.91 0.68 -6.39
CA GLY A 124 -6.54 -0.74 -6.49
C GLY A 124 -5.59 -1.20 -5.37
N THR A 125 -4.54 -0.42 -5.09
CA THR A 125 -3.60 -0.72 -4.00
C THR A 125 -4.24 -0.56 -2.62
N SER A 126 -5.14 0.42 -2.45
CA SER A 126 -5.90 0.61 -1.21
C SER A 126 -6.82 -0.58 -0.92
N LEU A 127 -7.38 -1.25 -1.94
CA LEU A 127 -8.20 -2.44 -1.77
C LEU A 127 -7.42 -3.56 -1.08
N LEU A 128 -6.16 -3.80 -1.48
CA LEU A 128 -5.27 -4.77 -0.83
C LEU A 128 -5.06 -4.41 0.66
N THR A 129 -4.76 -3.14 0.94
CA THR A 129 -4.51 -2.65 2.30
C THR A 129 -5.74 -2.76 3.19
N TYR A 130 -6.93 -2.50 2.66
CA TYR A 130 -8.18 -2.63 3.42
C TYR A 130 -8.58 -4.07 3.70
N THR A 131 -8.27 -5.00 2.78
CA THR A 131 -8.70 -6.40 2.87
C THR A 131 -7.68 -7.35 3.47
N THR A 132 -6.43 -6.89 3.71
CA THR A 132 -5.34 -7.75 4.20
C THR A 132 -4.59 -7.03 5.31
N SER A 133 -4.46 -7.69 6.47
CA SER A 133 -3.68 -7.10 7.58
C SER A 133 -2.18 -7.11 7.27
N PRO A 134 -1.39 -6.14 7.80
CA PRO A 134 0.06 -6.06 7.54
C PRO A 134 0.82 -7.34 7.93
N ILE A 135 0.42 -8.01 9.02
CA ILE A 135 1.06 -9.26 9.47
C ILE A 135 0.84 -10.37 8.45
N VAL A 136 -0.39 -10.52 7.96
CA VAL A 136 -0.74 -11.54 6.95
C VAL A 136 -0.08 -11.23 5.60
N LEU A 137 0.06 -9.94 5.27
CA LEU A 137 0.77 -9.51 4.07
C LEU A 137 2.26 -9.86 4.14
N THR A 138 2.89 -9.71 5.31
CA THR A 138 4.29 -10.12 5.53
C THR A 138 4.47 -11.62 5.32
N ASP A 139 3.55 -12.45 5.86
CA ASP A 139 3.59 -13.90 5.66
C ASP A 139 3.42 -14.28 4.17
N ALA A 140 2.56 -13.56 3.44
CA ALA A 140 2.37 -13.77 2.01
C ALA A 140 3.64 -13.41 1.22
N ILE A 141 4.27 -12.29 1.53
CA ILE A 141 5.54 -11.85 0.91
C ILE A 141 6.63 -12.87 1.15
N GLU A 142 6.78 -13.37 2.39
CA GLU A 142 7.76 -14.40 2.71
C GLU A 142 7.58 -15.65 1.84
N GLN A 143 6.33 -16.11 1.68
CA GLN A 143 6.05 -17.30 0.90
C GLN A 143 6.29 -17.09 -0.60
N LEU A 144 5.97 -15.91 -1.13
CA LEU A 144 6.23 -15.56 -2.54
C LEU A 144 7.74 -15.41 -2.81
N LEU A 145 8.50 -14.89 -1.84
CA LEU A 145 9.94 -14.74 -1.95
C LEU A 145 10.73 -16.01 -1.60
N LYS A 146 10.06 -17.05 -1.10
CA LYS A 146 10.72 -18.33 -0.74
C LYS A 146 11.64 -18.90 -1.83
N PRO A 147 11.29 -18.87 -3.14
CA PRO A 147 12.19 -19.33 -4.20
C PRO A 147 13.50 -18.53 -4.28
N LEU A 148 13.52 -17.25 -3.84
CA LEU A 148 14.75 -16.44 -3.76
C LEU A 148 15.70 -16.93 -2.68
N GLY A 149 15.24 -17.72 -1.71
CA GLY A 149 16.09 -18.40 -0.73
C GLY A 149 17.12 -19.32 -1.38
N LYS A 150 16.86 -19.84 -2.58
CA LYS A 150 17.83 -20.60 -3.38
C LYS A 150 19.02 -19.75 -3.87
N LEU A 151 18.87 -18.43 -3.92
CA LEU A 151 19.91 -17.45 -4.26
C LEU A 151 20.66 -16.94 -3.00
N HIS A 152 20.60 -17.67 -1.88
CA HIS A 152 21.21 -17.30 -0.58
C HIS A 152 20.63 -16.01 0.04
N PHE A 153 19.45 -15.58 -0.39
CA PHE A 153 18.77 -14.42 0.20
C PHE A 153 18.06 -14.82 1.50
N PRO A 154 18.28 -14.14 2.63
CA PRO A 154 17.74 -14.52 3.95
C PRO A 154 16.25 -14.12 4.09
N VAL A 155 15.38 -14.72 3.24
CA VAL A 155 13.95 -14.37 3.18
C VAL A 155 13.24 -14.61 4.51
N HIS A 156 13.57 -15.72 5.19
CA HIS A 156 12.94 -16.07 6.45
C HIS A 156 13.30 -15.09 7.56
N GLU A 157 14.56 -14.72 7.64
CA GLU A 157 15.08 -13.77 8.64
C GLU A 157 14.45 -12.39 8.45
N LEU A 158 14.32 -11.93 7.19
CA LEU A 158 13.66 -10.68 6.87
C LEU A 158 12.17 -10.69 7.26
N ALA A 159 11.45 -11.75 6.94
CA ALA A 159 10.04 -11.87 7.31
C ALA A 159 9.85 -11.91 8.83
N MET A 160 10.74 -12.60 9.53
CA MET A 160 10.74 -12.63 10.99
C MET A 160 11.01 -11.23 11.58
N MET A 161 12.01 -10.51 11.07
CA MET A 161 12.29 -9.13 11.50
C MET A 161 11.07 -8.22 11.26
N MET A 162 10.42 -8.31 10.10
CA MET A 162 9.21 -7.54 9.80
C MET A 162 8.06 -7.89 10.75
N SER A 163 7.85 -9.17 11.04
CA SER A 163 6.79 -9.63 11.96
C SER A 163 7.03 -9.14 13.40
N ILE A 164 8.29 -9.17 13.86
CA ILE A 164 8.70 -8.64 15.17
C ILE A 164 8.49 -7.11 15.19
N ALA A 165 8.95 -6.40 14.16
CA ALA A 165 8.77 -4.96 14.05
C ALA A 165 7.29 -4.57 14.10
N LEU A 166 6.43 -5.21 13.30
CA LEU A 166 4.98 -4.94 13.28
C LEU A 166 4.31 -5.19 14.65
N ARG A 167 4.81 -6.17 15.41
CA ARG A 167 4.34 -6.43 16.78
C ARG A 167 4.80 -5.36 17.76
N PHE A 168 6.02 -4.84 17.62
CA PHE A 168 6.57 -3.87 18.55
C PHE A 168 6.12 -2.43 18.28
N ILE A 169 5.70 -2.09 17.06
CA ILE A 169 5.26 -0.74 16.72
C ILE A 169 4.15 -0.23 17.69
N PRO A 170 3.04 -0.96 17.96
CA PRO A 170 2.03 -0.49 18.92
C PRO A 170 2.60 -0.22 20.30
N THR A 171 3.45 -1.13 20.78
CA THR A 171 4.07 -1.03 22.11
C THR A 171 5.02 0.16 22.21
N LEU A 172 5.81 0.43 21.14
CA LEU A 172 6.71 1.58 21.08
C LEU A 172 5.94 2.90 21.00
N ILE A 173 4.77 2.93 20.34
CA ILE A 173 3.90 4.12 20.31
C ILE A 173 3.39 4.41 21.72
N GLU A 174 2.88 3.41 22.45
CA GLU A 174 2.43 3.56 23.83
C GLU A 174 3.56 4.02 24.77
N GLU A 175 4.75 3.47 24.59
CA GLU A 175 5.95 3.86 25.34
C GLU A 175 6.33 5.30 25.04
N THR A 176 6.32 5.69 23.77
CA THR A 176 6.57 7.08 23.34
C THR A 176 5.60 8.05 23.99
N ASP A 177 4.30 7.73 24.02
CA ASP A 177 3.29 8.56 24.69
C ASP A 177 3.57 8.69 26.20
N LYS A 178 3.96 7.60 26.85
CA LYS A 178 4.33 7.61 28.29
C LYS A 178 5.54 8.49 28.55
N ILE A 179 6.61 8.33 27.75
CA ILE A 179 7.84 9.12 27.87
C ILE A 179 7.56 10.59 27.59
N MET A 180 6.80 10.92 26.54
CA MET A 180 6.45 12.29 26.21
C MET A 180 5.66 12.95 27.35
N ASN A 181 4.68 12.26 27.94
CA ASN A 181 3.90 12.77 29.06
C ASN A 181 4.78 13.00 30.30
N ALA A 182 5.72 12.09 30.57
CA ALA A 182 6.67 12.24 31.66
C ALA A 182 7.61 13.44 31.44
N GLN A 183 8.10 13.65 30.22
CA GLN A 183 8.95 14.81 29.90
C GLN A 183 8.16 16.13 29.95
N LYS A 184 6.90 16.15 29.50
CA LYS A 184 6.02 17.32 29.67
C LYS A 184 5.80 17.66 31.14
N ALA A 185 5.59 16.66 32.00
CA ALA A 185 5.46 16.87 33.46
C ALA A 185 6.76 17.43 34.09
N ARG A 186 7.92 17.16 33.51
CA ARG A 186 9.22 17.74 33.90
C ARG A 186 9.47 19.14 33.31
N GLY A 187 8.49 19.73 32.60
CA GLY A 187 8.59 21.06 32.04
C GLY A 187 9.16 21.12 30.62
N ALA A 188 9.35 19.97 29.94
CA ALA A 188 9.82 19.97 28.56
C ALA A 188 8.76 20.56 27.61
N GLN A 189 9.15 21.60 26.87
CA GLN A 189 8.31 22.22 25.85
C GLN A 189 8.54 21.55 24.49
N LEU A 190 7.75 20.49 24.19
CA LEU A 190 7.89 19.70 22.97
C LEU A 190 7.23 20.34 21.73
N ASP A 191 6.26 21.24 21.97
CA ASP A 191 5.37 21.77 20.92
C ASP A 191 5.66 23.24 20.57
N THR A 192 6.57 23.93 21.30
CA THR A 192 6.84 25.37 21.16
C THR A 192 8.29 25.63 20.69
N GLY A 193 8.52 26.78 20.02
CA GLY A 193 9.85 27.21 19.59
C GLY A 193 10.13 27.00 18.10
N LYS A 194 11.37 27.38 17.67
CA LYS A 194 11.88 27.20 16.30
C LYS A 194 12.07 25.72 16.01
N MET A 195 12.15 25.35 14.72
CA MET A 195 12.33 23.94 14.31
C MET A 195 13.51 23.25 15.00
N ILE A 196 14.65 23.95 15.15
CA ILE A 196 15.85 23.42 15.80
C ILE A 196 15.61 23.13 17.29
N ASP A 197 14.86 24.00 17.98
CA ASP A 197 14.54 23.84 19.40
C ASP A 197 13.59 22.65 19.62
N ARG A 198 12.64 22.45 18.71
CA ARG A 198 11.76 21.25 18.72
C ARG A 198 12.55 19.96 18.52
N VAL A 199 13.52 19.93 17.59
CA VAL A 199 14.38 18.76 17.39
C VAL A 199 15.21 18.49 18.65
N LYS A 200 15.79 19.51 19.28
CA LYS A 200 16.52 19.35 20.54
C LYS A 200 15.63 18.87 21.69
N ALA A 201 14.38 19.34 21.73
CA ALA A 201 13.42 18.92 22.74
C ALA A 201 12.98 17.44 22.60
N LEU A 202 13.12 16.85 21.41
CA LEU A 202 12.83 15.43 21.19
C LEU A 202 13.96 14.49 21.69
N VAL A 203 15.21 14.97 21.83
CA VAL A 203 16.34 14.14 22.29
C VAL A 203 16.06 13.47 23.65
N PRO A 204 15.55 14.19 24.68
CA PRO A 204 15.18 13.56 25.97
C PRO A 204 14.06 12.51 25.90
N VAL A 205 13.33 12.45 24.78
CA VAL A 205 12.32 11.43 24.52
C VAL A 205 12.94 10.26 23.77
N LEU A 206 13.85 10.52 22.81
CA LEU A 206 14.46 9.50 21.96
C LEU A 206 15.42 8.61 22.76
N ILE A 207 16.25 9.19 23.66
CA ILE A 207 17.24 8.41 24.43
C ILE A 207 16.58 7.31 25.26
N PRO A 208 15.58 7.59 26.12
CA PRO A 208 14.88 6.55 26.89
C PRO A 208 14.18 5.54 25.98
N LEU A 209 13.62 5.99 24.85
CA LEU A 209 12.94 5.11 23.90
C LEU A 209 13.92 4.10 23.28
N PHE A 210 15.13 4.55 22.87
CA PHE A 210 16.15 3.65 22.37
C PHE A 210 16.60 2.64 23.44
N ILE A 211 16.84 3.08 24.67
CA ILE A 211 17.24 2.18 25.78
C ILE A 211 16.14 1.12 26.01
N SER A 212 14.89 1.51 26.01
CA SER A 212 13.75 0.59 26.17
C SER A 212 13.67 -0.39 24.97
N ALA A 213 13.87 0.08 23.74
CA ALA A 213 13.84 -0.75 22.55
C ALA A 213 14.97 -1.80 22.57
N PHE A 214 16.21 -1.42 22.94
CA PHE A 214 17.33 -2.36 23.07
C PHE A 214 17.09 -3.39 24.17
N ARG A 215 16.59 -2.96 25.35
CA ARG A 215 16.25 -3.89 26.42
C ARG A 215 15.24 -4.95 25.97
N ARG A 216 14.20 -4.54 25.24
CA ARG A 216 13.20 -5.46 24.67
C ARG A 216 13.81 -6.41 23.62
N ALA A 217 14.75 -5.90 22.82
CA ALA A 217 15.45 -6.73 21.84
C ALA A 217 16.29 -7.82 22.55
N ASP A 218 17.02 -7.46 23.61
CA ASP A 218 17.80 -8.39 24.42
C ASP A 218 16.92 -9.44 25.10
N GLU A 219 15.81 -9.01 25.71
CA GLU A 219 14.83 -9.91 26.34
C GLU A 219 14.24 -10.89 25.32
N LEU A 220 13.92 -10.41 24.10
CA LEU A 220 13.42 -11.26 23.04
C LEU A 220 14.48 -12.24 22.53
N ALA A 221 15.73 -11.77 22.35
CA ALA A 221 16.85 -12.61 21.92
C ALA A 221 17.09 -13.75 22.93
N MET A 222 17.15 -13.41 24.21
CA MET A 222 17.30 -14.40 25.30
C MET A 222 16.13 -15.40 25.32
N ALA A 223 14.88 -14.91 25.14
CA ALA A 223 13.72 -15.79 25.08
C ALA A 223 13.75 -16.72 23.85
N MET A 224 14.31 -16.28 22.73
CA MET A 224 14.50 -17.09 21.53
C MET A 224 15.61 -18.15 21.73
N GLU A 225 16.71 -17.79 22.37
CA GLU A 225 17.79 -18.73 22.72
C GLU A 225 17.29 -19.81 23.68
N CYS A 226 16.56 -19.43 24.72
CA CYS A 226 15.94 -20.40 25.67
C CYS A 226 14.97 -21.36 24.99
N ARG A 227 14.38 -20.96 23.84
CA ARG A 227 13.52 -21.82 23.02
C ARG A 227 14.30 -22.56 21.92
N CYS A 228 15.62 -22.58 22.00
CA CYS A 228 16.51 -23.25 21.05
C CYS A 228 16.31 -22.77 19.59
N TYR A 229 16.12 -21.46 19.39
CA TYR A 229 16.04 -20.89 18.05
C TYR A 229 17.38 -21.04 17.31
N ARG A 230 17.37 -21.71 16.15
CA ARG A 230 18.55 -21.97 15.30
C ARG A 230 18.37 -21.53 13.85
N GLY A 231 17.62 -20.44 13.63
CA GLY A 231 17.32 -19.96 12.27
C GLY A 231 16.10 -20.64 11.64
N GLY A 232 15.98 -20.52 10.31
CA GLY A 232 14.79 -20.96 9.55
C GLY A 232 14.77 -22.43 9.15
N THR A 233 15.89 -23.16 9.26
CA THR A 233 16.00 -24.54 8.79
C THR A 233 15.36 -25.55 9.75
N GLY A 234 14.59 -26.52 9.21
CA GLY A 234 13.99 -27.61 10.00
C GLY A 234 12.79 -27.22 10.85
N ARG A 235 12.18 -26.04 10.66
CA ARG A 235 11.02 -25.57 11.43
C ARG A 235 9.70 -25.82 10.72
N THR A 236 8.69 -26.16 11.52
CA THR A 236 7.29 -26.18 11.09
C THR A 236 6.59 -24.86 11.43
N ARG A 237 5.59 -24.47 10.63
CA ARG A 237 4.78 -23.27 10.89
C ARG A 237 3.51 -23.64 11.61
N LEU A 238 3.15 -22.88 12.64
CA LEU A 238 1.87 -23.05 13.35
C LEU A 238 0.70 -22.68 12.43
N LYS A 239 0.83 -21.59 11.66
CA LYS A 239 -0.21 -21.14 10.72
C LYS A 239 0.34 -21.26 9.29
N VAL A 240 -0.24 -22.18 8.53
CA VAL A 240 0.08 -22.38 7.12
C VAL A 240 -1.06 -21.77 6.29
N LEU A 241 -0.70 -20.97 5.30
CA LEU A 241 -1.67 -20.47 4.32
C LEU A 241 -2.02 -21.62 3.36
N HIS A 242 -3.29 -21.97 3.31
CA HIS A 242 -3.82 -22.99 2.40
C HIS A 242 -4.71 -22.29 1.36
N CYS A 243 -4.48 -22.59 0.07
CA CYS A 243 -5.41 -22.19 -0.98
C CYS A 243 -6.64 -23.10 -0.95
N GLU A 244 -7.81 -22.52 -0.82
CA GLU A 244 -9.08 -23.22 -0.94
C GLU A 244 -9.48 -23.36 -2.42
N LYS A 245 -10.39 -24.30 -2.73
CA LYS A 245 -10.92 -24.44 -4.10
C LYS A 245 -11.58 -23.16 -4.61
N GLN A 246 -12.13 -22.37 -3.72
CA GLN A 246 -12.77 -21.10 -4.02
C GLN A 246 -11.76 -20.05 -4.49
N ASP A 247 -10.53 -20.05 -3.94
CA ASP A 247 -9.46 -19.16 -4.38
C ASP A 247 -9.07 -19.37 -5.86
N TYR A 248 -9.10 -20.60 -6.33
CA TYR A 248 -8.82 -20.90 -7.74
C TYR A 248 -9.94 -20.41 -8.67
N ILE A 249 -11.21 -20.47 -8.22
CA ILE A 249 -12.35 -19.95 -8.99
C ILE A 249 -12.27 -18.44 -9.07
N ASP A 250 -12.03 -17.77 -7.93
CA ASP A 250 -11.91 -16.32 -7.87
C ASP A 250 -10.71 -15.82 -8.69
N LEU A 251 -9.59 -16.55 -8.66
CA LEU A 251 -8.42 -16.30 -9.49
C LEU A 251 -8.76 -16.41 -10.99
N ALA A 252 -9.46 -17.47 -11.40
CA ALA A 252 -9.86 -17.67 -12.79
C ALA A 252 -10.79 -16.54 -13.28
N VAL A 253 -11.72 -16.08 -12.46
CA VAL A 253 -12.60 -14.95 -12.77
C VAL A 253 -11.77 -13.66 -12.94
N CYS A 254 -10.83 -13.40 -12.05
CA CYS A 254 -9.96 -12.21 -12.16
C CYS A 254 -9.10 -12.27 -13.44
N ILE A 255 -8.52 -13.42 -13.75
CA ILE A 255 -7.72 -13.62 -14.98
C ILE A 255 -8.58 -13.43 -16.22
N ALA A 256 -9.81 -13.97 -16.24
CA ALA A 256 -10.74 -13.78 -17.35
C ALA A 256 -11.08 -12.30 -17.55
N CYS A 257 -11.35 -11.55 -16.48
CA CYS A 257 -11.58 -10.11 -16.54
C CYS A 257 -10.35 -9.37 -17.08
N PHE A 258 -9.15 -9.73 -16.63
CA PHE A 258 -7.91 -9.13 -17.12
C PHE A 258 -7.65 -9.43 -18.60
N ALA A 259 -7.96 -10.65 -19.05
CA ALA A 259 -7.88 -11.02 -20.45
C ALA A 259 -8.86 -10.21 -21.32
N VAL A 260 -10.09 -9.98 -20.87
CA VAL A 260 -11.06 -9.11 -21.55
C VAL A 260 -10.56 -7.67 -21.66
N ILE A 261 -9.98 -7.13 -20.59
CA ILE A 261 -9.42 -5.77 -20.60
C ILE A 261 -8.23 -5.68 -21.57
N LEU A 262 -7.35 -6.68 -21.62
CA LEU A 262 -6.26 -6.73 -22.59
C LEU A 262 -6.76 -6.94 -24.02
N ALA A 263 -7.78 -7.78 -24.23
CA ALA A 263 -8.39 -7.99 -25.54
C ALA A 263 -9.02 -6.71 -26.10
N SER A 264 -9.55 -5.83 -25.23
CA SER A 264 -10.08 -4.52 -25.65
C SER A 264 -9.02 -3.66 -26.34
N ARG A 265 -7.73 -3.84 -26.04
CA ARG A 265 -6.61 -3.17 -26.71
C ARG A 265 -6.41 -3.67 -28.17
N LEU A 266 -6.66 -4.98 -28.41
CA LEU A 266 -6.50 -5.57 -29.73
C LEU A 266 -7.64 -5.15 -30.68
N VAL A 267 -8.84 -4.95 -30.13
CA VAL A 267 -10.04 -4.57 -30.92
C VAL A 267 -10.02 -3.08 -31.26
N PHE A 268 -9.48 -2.24 -30.39
CA PHE A 268 -9.38 -0.79 -30.56
C PHE A 268 -7.94 -0.32 -30.33
N PRO A 269 -7.04 -0.51 -31.30
CA PRO A 269 -5.68 0.01 -31.20
C PRO A 269 -5.72 1.54 -31.25
N ASN A 270 -5.32 2.19 -30.16
CA ASN A 270 -5.01 3.62 -30.02
C ASN A 270 -5.92 4.60 -30.80
N TYR A 271 -6.96 5.08 -30.15
CA TYR A 271 -7.57 6.37 -30.45
C TYR A 271 -7.14 7.37 -29.41
#